data_e1f78a5d078ad0871d17b77cde7ac699
#
_entry.id   e1f78a5d078ad0871d17b77cde7ac699
#
_cell.length_a   1.000
_cell.length_b   1.000
_cell.length_c   1.000
_cell.angle_alpha   90.00
_cell.angle_beta   90.00
_cell.angle_gamma   90.00
#
_symmetry.space_group_name_H-M   'P 1'
#
loop_
_entity.id
_entity.type
_entity.pdbx_description
1 polymer ?
#
loop_
_entity_poly.entity_id
_entity_poly.type
_entity_poly.pdbx_seq_one_letter_code
_entity_poly.pdbx_strand_id
1 'polypeptide(L)'
;PEYLFDGKQITRAGLEDHFCGKLLGLPMGCDICYTNHAEADQNDMDNLMVLLASAGLNFLIGVPGADDVMLNYQSTSFHDALVLRELLGLRRAPEFEAWVQGMGVTDAAGRLVPAVQAWRSASAHLILPVA
;
A
#
# COMPACT_ATOMS: atom_id res chain seq x y z
N PRO A 1 -5.94 -8.93 -12.91
CA PRO A 1 -6.33 -10.19 -13.56
C PRO A 1 -6.26 -10.10 -15.06
N GLU A 2 -5.82 -11.16 -15.72
CA GLU A 2 -5.56 -11.21 -17.16
C GLU A 2 -6.79 -11.05 -18.07
N TYR A 3 -7.99 -11.15 -17.50
CA TYR A 3 -9.25 -10.99 -18.23
C TYR A 3 -9.88 -9.60 -18.09
N LEU A 4 -9.34 -8.74 -17.26
CA LEU A 4 -9.79 -7.38 -17.11
C LEU A 4 -9.03 -6.48 -18.08
N PHE A 5 -9.78 -5.77 -18.93
CA PHE A 5 -9.20 -5.08 -20.07
C PHE A 5 -8.77 -3.64 -19.76
N ASP A 6 -9.51 -2.94 -18.91
CA ASP A 6 -9.27 -1.52 -18.62
C ASP A 6 -9.33 -1.19 -17.13
N GLY A 7 -8.88 0.00 -16.76
CA GLY A 7 -8.85 0.48 -15.38
C GLY A 7 -10.23 0.51 -14.70
N LYS A 8 -11.31 0.74 -15.45
CA LYS A 8 -12.67 0.74 -14.90
C LYS A 8 -13.12 -0.65 -14.51
N GLN A 9 -12.79 -1.65 -15.35
CA GLN A 9 -13.11 -3.05 -15.06
C GLN A 9 -12.30 -3.54 -13.85
N ILE A 10 -11.02 -3.17 -13.77
CA ILE A 10 -10.15 -3.51 -12.64
C ILE A 10 -10.70 -2.88 -11.35
N THR A 11 -11.03 -1.60 -11.39
CA THR A 11 -11.60 -0.88 -10.26
C THR A 11 -12.92 -1.50 -9.78
N ARG A 12 -13.80 -1.80 -10.71
CA ARG A 12 -15.10 -2.45 -10.40
C ARG A 12 -14.90 -3.82 -9.78
N ALA A 13 -14.04 -4.65 -10.36
CA ALA A 13 -13.80 -6.00 -9.87
C ALA A 13 -13.20 -5.97 -8.45
N GLY A 14 -12.23 -5.09 -8.18
CA GLY A 14 -11.65 -4.93 -6.85
C GLY A 14 -12.67 -4.48 -5.80
N LEU A 15 -13.55 -3.54 -6.16
CA LEU A 15 -14.60 -3.06 -5.24
C LEU A 15 -15.69 -4.11 -5.01
N GLU A 16 -16.10 -4.86 -6.04
CA GLU A 16 -17.09 -5.94 -5.91
C GLU A 16 -16.57 -7.07 -5.03
N ASP A 17 -15.32 -7.50 -5.24
CA ASP A 17 -14.67 -8.52 -4.41
C ASP A 17 -14.57 -8.07 -2.95
N HIS A 18 -14.09 -6.85 -2.72
CA HIS A 18 -14.01 -6.25 -1.40
C HIS A 18 -15.39 -6.21 -0.72
N PHE A 19 -16.41 -5.75 -1.43
CA PHE A 19 -17.78 -5.68 -0.92
C PHE A 19 -18.31 -7.05 -0.51
N CYS A 20 -18.12 -8.08 -1.34
CA CYS A 20 -18.54 -9.45 -1.03
C CYS A 20 -17.84 -9.97 0.24
N GLY A 21 -16.54 -9.76 0.36
CA GLY A 21 -15.81 -10.16 1.57
C GLY A 21 -16.28 -9.42 2.82
N LYS A 22 -16.54 -8.11 2.73
CA LYS A 22 -17.06 -7.31 3.85
C LYS A 22 -18.46 -7.74 4.29
N LEU A 23 -19.34 -8.11 3.37
CA LEU A 23 -20.66 -8.68 3.69
C LEU A 23 -20.56 -9.99 4.48
N LEU A 24 -19.51 -10.76 4.25
CA LEU A 24 -19.21 -11.98 4.98
C LEU A 24 -18.48 -11.75 6.32
N GLY A 25 -18.15 -10.49 6.63
CA GLY A 25 -17.40 -10.14 7.84
C GLY A 25 -15.91 -10.49 7.77
N LEU A 26 -15.35 -10.69 6.58
CA LEU A 26 -13.96 -11.06 6.41
C LEU A 26 -13.04 -9.84 6.46
N PRO A 27 -11.82 -9.97 7.01
CA PRO A 27 -10.77 -9.00 6.77
C PRO A 27 -10.35 -9.10 5.30
N MET A 28 -10.37 -7.96 4.59
CA MET A 28 -10.04 -7.90 3.17
C MET A 28 -8.73 -7.19 2.95
N GLY A 29 -7.93 -7.75 2.06
CA GLY A 29 -6.70 -7.15 1.54
C GLY A 29 -6.67 -7.23 0.02
N CYS A 30 -5.78 -6.47 -0.60
CA CYS A 30 -5.65 -6.44 -2.05
C CYS A 30 -4.20 -6.23 -2.47
N ASP A 31 -3.83 -6.89 -3.56
CA ASP A 31 -2.71 -6.51 -4.41
C ASP A 31 -3.28 -5.62 -5.51
N ILE A 32 -2.97 -4.33 -5.44
CA ILE A 32 -3.49 -3.34 -6.38
C ILE A 32 -2.50 -3.23 -7.54
N CYS A 33 -2.81 -3.92 -8.62
CA CYS A 33 -1.94 -4.01 -9.78
C CYS A 33 -2.74 -4.16 -11.08
N TYR A 34 -2.05 -3.96 -12.19
CA TYR A 34 -2.55 -4.29 -13.53
C TYR A 34 -1.45 -4.98 -14.34
N THR A 35 -1.85 -5.71 -15.36
CA THR A 35 -0.93 -6.38 -16.27
C THR A 35 -0.69 -5.52 -17.51
N ASN A 36 0.46 -5.67 -18.16
CA ASN A 36 0.86 -4.83 -19.31
C ASN A 36 -0.06 -4.92 -20.53
N HIS A 37 -0.94 -5.91 -20.58
CA HIS A 37 -1.92 -6.02 -21.66
C HIS A 37 -3.26 -5.32 -21.37
N ALA A 38 -3.42 -4.76 -20.18
CA ALA A 38 -4.61 -3.99 -19.83
C ALA A 38 -4.45 -2.51 -20.28
N GLU A 39 -5.53 -1.91 -20.73
CA GLU A 39 -5.63 -0.46 -20.96
C GLU A 39 -5.85 0.24 -19.61
N ALA A 40 -4.83 0.21 -18.76
CA ALA A 40 -4.84 0.82 -17.44
C ALA A 40 -3.47 1.46 -17.17
N ASP A 41 -3.44 2.39 -16.23
CA ASP A 41 -2.21 3.06 -15.81
C ASP A 41 -2.12 3.13 -14.27
N GLN A 42 -1.04 3.73 -13.77
CA GLN A 42 -0.82 3.90 -12.34
C GLN A 42 -1.90 4.78 -11.69
N ASN A 43 -2.47 5.76 -12.40
CA ASN A 43 -3.54 6.59 -11.84
C ASN A 43 -4.82 5.78 -11.57
N ASP A 44 -5.12 4.80 -12.42
CA ASP A 44 -6.24 3.88 -12.19
C ASP A 44 -6.01 3.07 -10.89
N MET A 45 -4.78 2.63 -10.66
CA MET A 45 -4.42 1.87 -9.46
C MET A 45 -4.42 2.75 -8.21
N ASP A 46 -3.92 3.97 -8.30
CA ASP A 46 -3.97 4.94 -7.20
C ASP A 46 -5.41 5.27 -6.80
N ASN A 47 -6.29 5.43 -7.78
CA ASN A 47 -7.72 5.62 -7.53
C ASN A 47 -8.35 4.40 -6.85
N LEU A 48 -8.09 3.21 -7.35
CA LEU A 48 -8.59 1.97 -6.74
C LEU A 48 -8.09 1.81 -5.31
N MET A 49 -6.82 2.10 -5.07
CA MET A 49 -6.20 2.05 -3.75
C MET A 49 -6.91 2.96 -2.75
N VAL A 50 -7.17 4.21 -3.11
CA VAL A 50 -7.88 5.18 -2.26
C VAL A 50 -9.33 4.72 -2.00
N LEU A 51 -10.02 4.22 -3.02
CA LEU A 51 -11.39 3.72 -2.90
C LEU A 51 -11.47 2.53 -1.95
N LEU A 52 -10.61 1.52 -2.12
CA LEU A 52 -10.57 0.34 -1.25
C LEU A 52 -10.19 0.69 0.18
N ALA A 53 -9.19 1.56 0.38
CA ALA A 53 -8.80 2.01 1.71
C ALA A 53 -9.95 2.76 2.40
N SER A 54 -10.66 3.64 1.68
CA SER A 54 -11.84 4.36 2.18
C SER A 54 -13.01 3.40 2.50
N ALA A 55 -13.12 2.29 1.78
CA ALA A 55 -14.09 1.24 2.02
C ALA A 55 -13.70 0.28 3.18
N GLY A 56 -12.57 0.51 3.83
CA GLY A 56 -12.13 -0.26 5.00
C GLY A 56 -11.30 -1.49 4.65
N LEU A 57 -10.44 -1.40 3.64
CA LEU A 57 -9.42 -2.40 3.36
C LEU A 57 -8.48 -2.55 4.57
N ASN A 58 -8.13 -3.77 4.93
CA ASN A 58 -7.35 -4.06 6.12
C ASN A 58 -5.84 -4.07 5.88
N PHE A 59 -5.42 -4.50 4.68
CA PHE A 59 -4.01 -4.55 4.29
C PHE A 59 -3.84 -4.43 2.78
N LEU A 60 -2.66 -3.95 2.38
CA LEU A 60 -2.20 -3.91 0.99
C LEU A 60 -0.99 -4.82 0.85
N ILE A 61 -0.90 -5.51 -0.27
CA ILE A 61 0.34 -6.15 -0.70
C ILE A 61 1.17 -5.06 -1.38
N GLY A 62 2.39 -4.85 -0.91
CA GLY A 62 3.29 -3.83 -1.41
C GLY A 62 4.66 -4.38 -1.73
N VAL A 63 5.36 -3.69 -2.62
CA VAL A 63 6.73 -4.01 -3.02
C VAL A 63 7.64 -2.79 -2.76
N PRO A 64 8.97 -2.95 -2.70
CA PRO A 64 9.89 -1.82 -2.52
C PRO A 64 9.82 -0.77 -3.63
N GLY A 65 9.49 -1.19 -4.85
CA GLY A 65 9.17 -0.32 -5.99
C GLY A 65 7.70 -0.41 -6.34
N ALA A 66 7.31 0.15 -7.49
CA ALA A 66 5.96 0.07 -8.01
C ALA A 66 5.75 -1.09 -8.99
N ASP A 67 6.81 -1.75 -9.41
CA ASP A 67 6.79 -2.83 -10.40
C ASP A 67 7.10 -4.19 -9.78
N ASP A 68 6.35 -5.20 -10.16
CA ASP A 68 6.71 -6.59 -9.95
C ASP A 68 7.57 -7.06 -11.13
N VAL A 69 8.87 -7.20 -10.89
CA VAL A 69 9.83 -7.59 -11.93
C VAL A 69 9.61 -9.01 -12.47
N MET A 70 8.98 -9.89 -11.71
CA MET A 70 8.73 -11.27 -12.15
C MET A 70 7.64 -11.36 -13.21
N LEU A 71 6.57 -10.59 -13.03
CA LEU A 71 5.37 -10.64 -13.86
C LEU A 71 5.16 -9.36 -14.67
N ASN A 72 6.03 -8.38 -14.47
CA ASN A 72 5.96 -7.07 -15.11
C ASN A 72 4.63 -6.35 -14.82
N TYR A 73 4.16 -6.46 -13.56
CA TYR A 73 3.00 -5.75 -13.06
C TYR A 73 3.39 -4.40 -12.49
N GLN A 74 2.47 -3.46 -12.55
CA GLN A 74 2.53 -2.25 -11.73
C GLN A 74 1.84 -2.54 -10.39
N SER A 75 2.55 -2.37 -9.29
CA SER A 75 2.10 -2.71 -7.96
C SER A 75 2.25 -1.54 -6.99
N THR A 76 1.49 -1.60 -5.89
CA THR A 76 1.53 -0.60 -4.82
C THR A 76 2.89 -0.59 -4.12
N SER A 77 3.50 0.59 -4.01
CA SER A 77 4.72 0.78 -3.24
C SER A 77 4.44 0.95 -1.73
N PHE A 78 5.48 0.79 -0.92
CA PHE A 78 5.38 1.09 0.53
C PHE A 78 5.11 2.57 0.81
N HIS A 79 5.50 3.47 -0.10
CA HIS A 79 5.21 4.90 0.01
C HIS A 79 3.73 5.19 -0.14
N ASP A 80 3.04 4.50 -1.05
CA ASP A 80 1.60 4.65 -1.26
C ASP A 80 0.82 4.24 -0.02
N ALA A 81 1.22 3.16 0.65
CA ALA A 81 0.65 2.75 1.92
C ALA A 81 0.84 3.79 3.05
N LEU A 82 1.97 4.51 3.05
CA LEU A 82 2.20 5.61 4.00
C LEU A 82 1.28 6.81 3.69
N VAL A 83 1.17 7.18 2.43
CA VAL A 83 0.27 8.27 1.99
C VAL A 83 -1.17 7.98 2.39
N LEU A 84 -1.64 6.74 2.17
CA LEU A 84 -2.99 6.35 2.59
C LEU A 84 -3.22 6.48 4.09
N ARG A 85 -2.25 6.07 4.90
CA ARG A 85 -2.36 6.20 6.36
C ARG A 85 -2.47 7.66 6.79
N GLU A 86 -1.68 8.53 6.19
CA GLU A 86 -1.73 9.97 6.49
C GLU A 86 -3.06 10.58 6.00
N LEU A 87 -3.47 10.27 4.79
CA LEU A 87 -4.68 10.80 4.18
C LEU A 87 -5.96 10.43 4.95
N LEU A 88 -6.05 9.18 5.40
CA LEU A 88 -7.24 8.63 6.04
C LEU A 88 -7.11 8.53 7.56
N GLY A 89 -6.01 9.00 8.15
CA GLY A 89 -5.77 8.91 9.60
C GLY A 89 -5.68 7.47 10.11
N LEU A 90 -5.23 6.52 9.28
CA LEU A 90 -5.17 5.11 9.61
C LEU A 90 -3.94 4.78 10.45
N ARG A 91 -4.12 3.83 11.37
CA ARG A 91 -3.04 3.30 12.19
C ARG A 91 -2.64 1.90 11.74
N ARG A 92 -1.46 1.48 12.17
CA ARG A 92 -1.01 0.10 12.00
C ARG A 92 -1.85 -0.84 12.87
N ALA A 93 -1.80 -2.14 12.58
CA ALA A 93 -2.38 -3.15 13.48
C ALA A 93 -1.79 -3.00 14.90
N PRO A 94 -2.61 -3.10 15.97
CA PRO A 94 -2.15 -2.87 17.34
C PRO A 94 -0.96 -3.76 17.75
N GLU A 95 -0.96 -5.00 17.29
CA GLU A 95 0.12 -5.96 17.57
C GLU A 95 1.44 -5.54 16.91
N PHE A 96 1.36 -5.01 15.69
CA PHE A 96 2.52 -4.47 14.99
C PHE A 96 3.02 -3.18 15.65
N GLU A 97 2.13 -2.30 16.09
CA GLU A 97 2.51 -1.09 16.83
C GLU A 97 3.24 -1.46 18.13
N ALA A 98 2.71 -2.41 18.89
CA ALA A 98 3.35 -2.88 20.13
C ALA A 98 4.75 -3.48 19.86
N TRP A 99 4.88 -4.26 18.81
CA TRP A 99 6.17 -4.82 18.41
C TRP A 99 7.18 -3.72 18.02
N VAL A 100 6.78 -2.76 17.17
CA VAL A 100 7.65 -1.66 16.72
C VAL A 100 8.09 -0.78 17.90
N GLN A 101 7.21 -0.54 18.88
CA GLN A 101 7.55 0.15 20.13
C GLN A 101 8.54 -0.66 20.97
N GLY A 102 8.31 -1.96 21.13
CA GLY A 102 9.21 -2.87 21.85
C GLY A 102 10.61 -2.92 21.22
N MET A 103 10.70 -2.76 19.90
CA MET A 103 11.98 -2.65 19.18
C MET A 103 12.65 -1.26 19.31
N GLY A 104 12.03 -0.30 19.98
CA GLY A 104 12.56 1.05 20.14
C GLY A 104 12.58 1.88 18.85
N VAL A 105 11.77 1.53 17.87
CA VAL A 105 11.66 2.26 16.59
C VAL A 105 10.69 3.43 16.71
N THR A 106 9.61 3.25 17.46
CA THR A 106 8.62 4.30 17.71
C THR A 106 8.42 4.54 19.20
N ASP A 107 7.97 5.75 19.55
CA ASP A 107 7.50 6.08 20.90
C ASP A 107 6.04 5.62 21.12
N ALA A 108 5.52 5.84 22.32
CA ALA A 108 4.13 5.48 22.69
C ALA A 108 3.06 6.23 21.85
N ALA A 109 3.42 7.32 21.21
CA ALA A 109 2.54 8.04 20.28
C ALA A 109 2.66 7.55 18.83
N GLY A 110 3.45 6.49 18.57
CA GLY A 110 3.67 5.92 17.25
C GLY A 110 4.63 6.73 16.37
N ARG A 111 5.34 7.71 16.92
CA ARG A 111 6.30 8.55 16.20
C ARG A 111 7.67 7.91 16.24
N LEU A 112 8.44 8.05 15.15
CA LEU A 112 9.81 7.54 15.10
C LEU A 112 10.66 8.20 16.22
N VAL A 113 11.41 7.39 16.97
CA VAL A 113 12.34 7.92 17.97
C VAL A 113 13.49 8.70 17.31
N PRO A 114 14.09 9.69 17.99
CA PRO A 114 15.11 10.57 17.40
C PRO A 114 16.30 9.84 16.78
N ALA A 115 16.74 8.75 17.37
CA ALA A 115 17.84 7.94 16.82
C ALA A 115 17.50 7.34 15.46
N VAL A 116 16.28 6.85 15.27
CA VAL A 116 15.78 6.30 13.99
C VAL A 116 15.57 7.42 12.98
N GLN A 117 15.09 8.57 13.41
CA GLN A 117 14.98 9.76 12.55
C GLN A 117 16.33 10.22 12.05
N ALA A 118 17.35 10.28 12.91
CA ALA A 118 18.71 10.64 12.55
C ALA A 118 19.32 9.66 11.55
N TRP A 119 19.13 8.34 11.77
CA TRP A 119 19.58 7.32 10.83
C TRP A 119 18.89 7.47 9.46
N ARG A 120 17.58 7.67 9.43
CA ARG A 120 16.82 7.91 8.19
C ARG A 120 17.36 9.13 7.43
N SER A 121 17.64 10.22 8.13
CA SER A 121 18.18 11.44 7.52
C SER A 121 19.59 11.23 6.96
N ALA A 122 20.44 10.50 7.69
CA ALA A 122 21.78 10.16 7.22
C ALA A 122 21.78 9.21 6.03
N SER A 123 20.84 8.25 5.99
CA SER A 123 20.70 7.28 4.91
C SER A 123 20.12 7.90 3.63
N ALA A 124 19.36 8.98 3.73
CA ALA A 124 18.83 9.69 2.57
C ALA A 124 19.92 10.26 1.65
N HIS A 125 21.13 10.50 2.18
CA HIS A 125 22.29 10.93 1.40
C HIS A 125 23.04 9.78 0.70
N LEU A 126 22.71 8.52 1.04
CA LEU A 126 23.31 7.32 0.43
C LEU A 126 22.53 6.82 -0.80
N ILE A 127 21.39 7.42 -1.08
CA ILE A 127 20.67 7.18 -2.33
C ILE A 127 21.42 8.01 -3.39
N LEU A 128 22.32 7.34 -4.11
CA LEU A 128 23.03 7.94 -5.24
C LEU A 128 22.02 8.45 -6.25
N PRO A 129 22.21 9.65 -6.81
CA PRO A 129 21.39 10.08 -7.92
C PRO A 129 21.55 9.06 -9.05
N VAL A 130 20.44 8.49 -9.49
CA VAL A 130 20.42 7.68 -10.70
C VAL A 130 20.78 8.64 -11.85
N ALA A 131 21.93 8.38 -12.48
CA ALA A 131 22.42 9.12 -13.63
C ALA A 131 21.56 8.79 -14.86
#